data_4859af38df45dc92955ba7bdc41fddf6
#
_entry.id   4859af38df45dc92955ba7bdc41fddf6
#
_cell.length_a   1.000
_cell.length_b   1.000
_cell.length_c   1.000
_cell.angle_alpha   90.00
_cell.angle_beta   90.00
_cell.angle_gamma   90.00
#
_symmetry.space_group_name_H-M   'P 1'
#
loop_
_entity.id
_entity.type
_entity.pdbx_description
1 polymer ?
#
loop_
_entity_poly.entity_id
_entity_poly.type
_entity_poly.pdbx_seq_one_letter_code
_entity_poly.pdbx_strand_id
1 'polypeptide(L)' 'MEGIFTAIFEKANDWYIGYVEELPGANTQGKTLEEARENLREAVELILLSNRELAEKELSGKDVIREEIKVAIR' A
#
# COMPACT_ATOMS: atom_id res chain seq x y z
N MET A 1 -9.43 9.30 2.98
CA MET A 1 -8.66 8.89 4.15
C MET A 1 -7.18 8.91 3.82
N GLU A 2 -6.42 9.64 4.58
CA GLU A 2 -4.97 9.63 4.46
C GLU A 2 -4.41 8.58 5.39
N GLY A 3 -3.52 7.75 4.86
CA GLY A 3 -2.80 6.78 5.66
C GLY A 3 -1.33 7.10 5.66
N ILE A 4 -0.66 6.86 6.78
CA ILE A 4 0.78 7.00 6.89
C ILE A 4 1.38 5.60 6.94
N PHE A 5 2.29 5.32 6.02
CA PHE A 5 2.96 4.04 5.90
C PHE A 5 4.46 4.21 6.05
N THR A 6 5.12 3.17 6.48
CA THR A 6 6.57 3.14 6.60
C THR A 6 7.17 2.48 5.36
N ALA A 7 7.91 3.26 4.59
CA ALA A 7 8.60 2.75 3.42
C ALA A 7 10.02 2.34 3.82
N ILE A 8 10.40 1.15 3.42
CA ILE A 8 11.74 0.60 3.64
C ILE A 8 12.42 0.46 2.28
N PHE A 9 13.66 0.94 2.19
CA PHE A 9 14.44 0.83 0.97
C PHE A 9 15.76 0.13 1.27
N GLU A 10 16.09 -0.85 0.45
CA GLU A 10 17.34 -1.59 0.53
C GLU A 10 18.09 -1.50 -0.79
N LYS A 11 19.38 -1.30 -0.71
CA LYS A 11 20.21 -1.31 -1.92
C LYS A 11 20.68 -2.74 -2.19
N ALA A 12 20.37 -3.25 -3.37
CA ALA A 12 20.74 -4.58 -3.83
C ALA A 12 21.50 -4.45 -5.16
N ASN A 13 22.81 -4.58 -5.12
CA ASN A 13 23.67 -4.35 -6.28
C ASN A 13 23.47 -2.92 -6.83
N ASP A 14 23.03 -2.80 -8.08
CA ASP A 14 22.81 -1.50 -8.72
C ASP A 14 21.36 -1.01 -8.63
N TRP A 15 20.54 -1.69 -7.83
CA TRP A 15 19.12 -1.41 -7.71
C TRP A 15 18.74 -1.08 -6.28
N TYR A 16 17.63 -0.37 -6.14
CA TYR A 16 16.96 -0.18 -4.86
C TYR A 16 15.69 -0.99 -4.85
N ILE A 17 15.45 -1.69 -3.77
CA ILE A 17 14.22 -2.42 -3.53
C ILE A 17 13.45 -1.64 -2.48
N GLY A 18 12.16 -1.38 -2.74
CA GLY A 18 11.31 -0.67 -1.80
C GLY A 18 10.09 -1.50 -1.43
N TYR A 19 9.69 -1.43 -0.17
CA TYR A 19 8.46 -2.07 0.28
C TYR A 19 7.85 -1.29 1.44
N VAL A 20 6.58 -1.56 1.70
CA VAL A 20 5.87 -0.94 2.81
C VAL A 20 5.72 -1.96 3.94
N GLU A 21 6.21 -1.57 5.11
CA GLU A 21 6.24 -2.45 6.27
C GLU A 21 4.85 -2.92 6.70
N GLU A 22 3.86 -2.02 6.68
CA GLU A 22 2.50 -2.28 7.14
C GLU A 22 1.55 -2.82 6.07
N LEU A 23 1.98 -2.86 4.82
CA LEU A 23 1.10 -3.20 3.70
C LEU A 23 1.72 -4.31 2.84
N PRO A 24 1.45 -5.58 3.17
CA PRO A 24 1.96 -6.70 2.39
C PRO A 24 1.59 -6.60 0.92
N GLY A 25 2.53 -6.92 0.05
CA GLY A 25 2.35 -6.85 -1.39
C GLY A 25 2.76 -5.52 -2.01
N ALA A 26 2.90 -4.46 -1.23
CA ALA A 26 3.40 -3.18 -1.72
C ALA A 26 4.92 -3.22 -1.78
N ASN A 27 5.46 -3.59 -2.93
CA ASN A 27 6.90 -3.64 -3.16
C ASN A 27 7.22 -3.19 -4.57
N THR A 28 8.46 -2.75 -4.77
CA THR A 28 8.92 -2.26 -6.04
C THR A 28 10.45 -2.26 -6.12
N GLN A 29 10.97 -1.83 -7.24
CA GLN A 29 12.40 -1.62 -7.42
C GLN A 29 12.62 -0.39 -8.32
N GLY A 30 13.81 0.17 -8.25
CA GLY A 30 14.21 1.28 -9.08
C GLY A 30 15.72 1.37 -9.15
N LYS A 31 16.24 2.04 -10.16
CA LYS A 31 17.70 2.22 -10.33
C LYS A 31 18.25 3.26 -9.36
N THR A 32 17.43 4.19 -8.96
CA THR A 32 17.77 5.22 -7.99
C THR A 32 16.79 5.18 -6.84
N LEU A 33 17.17 5.78 -5.72
CA LEU A 33 16.27 5.88 -4.58
C LEU A 33 15.03 6.69 -4.92
N GLU A 34 15.19 7.78 -5.69
CA GLU A 34 14.06 8.60 -6.12
C GLU A 34 13.08 7.81 -6.98
N GLU A 35 13.60 7.03 -7.92
CA GLU A 35 12.77 6.18 -8.77
C GLU A 35 12.03 5.13 -7.94
N ALA A 36 12.72 4.51 -6.98
CA ALA A 36 12.10 3.53 -6.09
C ALA A 36 10.99 4.16 -5.24
N ARG A 37 11.18 5.39 -4.77
CA ARG A 37 10.14 6.12 -4.02
C ARG A 37 8.89 6.36 -4.86
N GLU A 38 9.06 6.84 -6.09
CA GLU A 38 7.95 7.09 -7.00
C GLU A 38 7.20 5.80 -7.33
N ASN A 39 7.96 4.77 -7.67
CA ASN A 39 7.39 3.48 -8.01
C ASN A 39 6.65 2.86 -6.82
N LEU A 40 7.17 3.01 -5.61
CA LEU A 40 6.53 2.50 -4.41
C LEU A 40 5.21 3.22 -4.13
N ARG A 41 5.17 4.54 -4.33
CA ARG A 41 3.94 5.32 -4.16
C ARG A 41 2.85 4.80 -5.09
N GLU A 42 3.18 4.59 -6.35
CA GLU A 42 2.25 4.04 -7.33
C GLU A 42 1.78 2.64 -6.95
N ALA A 43 2.70 1.79 -6.47
CA ALA A 43 2.35 0.45 -6.03
C ALA A 43 1.37 0.47 -4.85
N VAL A 44 1.58 1.35 -3.89
CA VAL A 44 0.69 1.53 -2.74
C VAL A 44 -0.71 1.95 -3.21
N GLU A 45 -0.77 2.96 -4.08
CA GLU A 45 -2.04 3.45 -4.62
C GLU A 45 -2.83 2.34 -5.31
N LEU A 46 -2.15 1.55 -6.15
CA LEU A 46 -2.78 0.44 -6.87
C LEU A 46 -3.28 -0.64 -5.92
N ILE A 47 -2.52 -0.99 -4.90
CA ILE A 47 -2.91 -2.01 -3.94
C ILE A 47 -4.11 -1.55 -3.13
N LEU A 48 -4.10 -0.32 -2.64
CA LEU A 48 -5.23 0.22 -1.88
C LEU A 48 -6.50 0.27 -2.73
N LEU A 49 -6.38 0.68 -3.97
CA LEU A 49 -7.51 0.71 -4.90
C LEU A 49 -8.04 -0.69 -5.16
N SER A 50 -7.17 -1.66 -5.44
CA SER A 50 -7.56 -3.04 -5.69
C SER A 50 -8.24 -3.67 -4.48
N ASN A 51 -7.71 -3.44 -3.28
CA ASN A 51 -8.31 -3.96 -2.06
C ASN A 51 -9.70 -3.38 -1.83
N ARG A 52 -9.88 -2.10 -2.13
CA ARG A 52 -11.17 -1.44 -2.01
C ARG A 52 -12.19 -2.04 -2.99
N GLU A 53 -11.80 -2.23 -4.23
CA GLU A 53 -12.67 -2.82 -5.25
C GLU A 53 -13.09 -4.25 -4.89
N LEU A 54 -12.14 -5.06 -4.41
CA LEU A 54 -12.43 -6.42 -3.98
C LEU A 54 -13.39 -6.44 -2.78
N ALA A 55 -13.18 -5.57 -1.81
CA ALA A 55 -14.05 -5.46 -0.65
C ALA A 55 -15.47 -5.08 -1.04
N GLU A 56 -15.61 -4.11 -1.94
CA GLU A 56 -16.91 -3.68 -2.44
C GLU A 56 -17.63 -4.80 -3.21
N LYS A 57 -16.88 -5.53 -4.02
CA LYS A 57 -17.43 -6.65 -4.78
C LYS A 57 -17.92 -7.77 -3.87
N GLU A 58 -17.19 -8.07 -2.81
CA GLU A 58 -17.59 -9.09 -1.84
C GLU A 58 -18.85 -8.70 -1.07
N LEU A 59 -19.07 -7.40 -0.87
CA LEU A 59 -20.24 -6.89 -0.18
C LEU A 59 -21.46 -6.72 -1.07
N SER A 60 -21.29 -6.85 -2.38
CA SER A 60 -22.38 -6.69 -3.35
C SER A 60 -23.50 -7.70 -3.08
N GLY A 61 -24.74 -7.20 -2.97
CA GLY A 61 -25.90 -8.03 -2.69
C GLY A 61 -26.07 -8.45 -1.24
N LYS A 62 -25.20 -8.01 -0.35
CA LYS A 62 -25.29 -8.30 1.08
C LYS A 62 -25.90 -7.12 1.83
N ASP A 63 -26.68 -7.42 2.85
CA ASP A 63 -27.21 -6.41 3.77
C ASP A 63 -26.18 -6.18 4.85
N VAL A 64 -25.42 -5.09 4.75
CA VAL A 64 -24.27 -4.81 5.62
C VAL A 64 -24.42 -3.44 6.30
N ILE A 65 -23.78 -3.33 7.45
CA ILE A 65 -23.64 -2.06 8.17
C ILE A 65 -22.21 -1.61 8.03
N ARG A 66 -22.01 -0.38 7.55
CA ARG A 66 -20.66 0.22 7.41
C ARG A 66 -20.47 1.28 8.48
N GLU A 67 -19.37 1.19 9.15
CA GLU A 67 -19.02 2.15 10.20
C GLU A 67 -17.54 2.49 10.10
N GLU A 68 -17.20 3.71 10.43
CA GLU A 68 -15.81 4.12 10.58
C GLU A 68 -15.33 3.71 11.97
N ILE A 69 -14.14 3.15 12.04
CA ILE A 69 -13.49 2.81 13.30
C ILE A 69 -12.21 3.61 13.39
N LYS A 70 -12.07 4.37 14.49
CA LYS A 70 -10.83 5.09 14.77
C LYS A 70 -10.06 4.30 15.83
N VAL A 71 -8.79 4.02 15.53
CA VAL A 71 -7.94 3.25 16.42
C VAL A 71 -6.72 4.08 16.80
N ALA A 72 -6.45 4.19 18.08
CA ALA A 72 -5.21 4.80 18.56
C ALA A 72 -4.09 3.75 18.50
N ILE A 73 -3.07 4.04 17.71
CA ILE A 73 -1.92 3.17 17.56
C ILE A 73 -0.73 3.79 18.30
N ARG A 74 -0.05 3.00 19.12
CA ARG A 74 1.11 3.41 19.89
C ARG A 74 2.41 3.08 19.16
#